data_e912143b83fb95a893cf684cff72df3a
#
_entry.id   e912143b83fb95a893cf684cff72df3a
#
_cell.length_a   1.000
_cell.length_b   1.000
_cell.length_c   1.000
_cell.angle_alpha   90.00
_cell.angle_beta   90.00
_cell.angle_gamma   90.00
#
_symmetry.space_group_name_H-M   'P 1'
#
loop_
_entity.id
_entity.type
_entity.pdbx_description
1 polymer ?
#
loop_
_entity_poly.entity_id
_entity_poly.type
_entity_poly.pdbx_seq_one_letter_code
_entity_poly.pdbx_strand_id
1 'polypeptide(L)'
;MSKGFFKVPVAINEPVRAYEPGSKHRDEVIASYNKMFNSNIDIPFYINGKNITSSNHKLISPPHDHKHIVGKYFLAEKTHVDQAISGCLSAREKWANLPWEQRSAIFLKAAELIAGPYRSKINAATMIAQSKTIHQAEIDASCEFIDFLRFNVQFVTDI
;
A
#
# COMPACT_ATOMS: atom_id res chain seq x y z
N MET A 1 20.15 26.87 16.23
CA MET A 1 18.99 26.70 17.12
C MET A 1 18.91 25.22 17.50
N SER A 2 18.78 24.91 18.79
CA SER A 2 18.51 23.55 19.27
C SER A 2 17.14 23.10 18.75
N LYS A 3 17.07 21.95 18.06
CA LYS A 3 15.83 21.43 17.47
C LYS A 3 14.91 20.74 18.48
N GLY A 4 15.20 20.76 19.77
CA GLY A 4 14.45 20.02 20.78
C GLY A 4 14.61 18.52 20.68
N PHE A 5 13.86 17.77 21.51
CA PHE A 5 13.81 16.32 21.47
C PHE A 5 12.55 15.87 20.72
N PHE A 6 12.74 15.13 19.64
CA PHE A 6 11.62 14.51 18.92
C PHE A 6 11.26 13.18 19.59
N LYS A 7 9.96 13.00 19.84
CA LYS A 7 9.40 11.72 20.29
C LYS A 7 8.39 11.25 19.26
N VAL A 8 8.51 10.00 18.86
CA VAL A 8 7.47 9.36 18.05
C VAL A 8 6.32 8.91 18.94
N PRO A 9 5.09 8.83 18.40
CA PRO A 9 3.98 8.19 19.13
C PRO A 9 4.34 6.76 19.49
N VAL A 10 3.89 6.30 20.66
CA VAL A 10 3.97 4.88 21.03
C VAL A 10 3.16 4.08 20.03
N ALA A 11 3.77 3.07 19.43
CA ALA A 11 3.09 2.23 18.47
C ALA A 11 2.03 1.36 19.17
N ILE A 12 0.84 1.34 18.60
CA ILE A 12 -0.29 0.55 19.08
C ILE A 12 -0.83 -0.22 17.86
N ASN A 13 -1.14 -1.51 18.06
CA ASN A 13 -1.73 -2.34 17.04
C ASN A 13 -3.04 -1.74 16.53
N GLU A 14 -3.23 -1.79 15.23
CA GLU A 14 -4.45 -1.31 14.58
C GLU A 14 -5.64 -2.19 14.96
N PRO A 15 -6.75 -1.61 15.44
CA PRO A 15 -7.94 -2.38 15.76
C PRO A 15 -8.53 -3.08 14.53
N VAL A 16 -8.79 -4.38 14.66
CA VAL A 16 -9.44 -5.19 13.63
C VAL A 16 -10.91 -4.83 13.57
N ARG A 17 -11.44 -4.52 12.37
CA ARG A 17 -12.85 -4.21 12.15
C ARG A 17 -13.67 -5.49 11.95
N ALA A 18 -14.87 -5.53 12.54
CA ALA A 18 -15.72 -6.73 12.52
C ALA A 18 -16.50 -6.91 11.21
N TYR A 19 -16.77 -5.85 10.45
CA TYR A 19 -17.57 -5.87 9.20
C TYR A 19 -18.95 -6.52 9.37
N GLU A 20 -19.63 -6.24 10.46
CA GLU A 20 -20.94 -6.74 10.78
C GLU A 20 -21.98 -6.35 9.74
N PRO A 21 -23.03 -7.16 9.53
CA PRO A 21 -24.16 -6.79 8.67
C PRO A 21 -24.74 -5.43 9.04
N GLY A 22 -24.90 -4.55 8.04
CA GLY A 22 -25.42 -3.19 8.23
C GLY A 22 -24.40 -2.17 8.76
N SER A 23 -23.15 -2.56 8.99
CA SER A 23 -22.12 -1.61 9.39
C SER A 23 -21.61 -0.79 8.20
N LYS A 24 -21.30 0.49 8.45
CA LYS A 24 -20.72 1.40 7.45
C LYS A 24 -19.44 0.83 6.82
N HIS A 25 -18.59 0.18 7.62
CA HIS A 25 -17.34 -0.40 7.13
C HIS A 25 -17.56 -1.55 6.15
N ARG A 26 -18.63 -2.35 6.37
CA ARG A 26 -19.04 -3.40 5.43
C ARG A 26 -19.53 -2.80 4.11
N ASP A 27 -20.35 -1.77 4.17
CA ASP A 27 -20.84 -1.10 2.98
C ASP A 27 -19.72 -0.46 2.16
N GLU A 28 -18.76 0.18 2.82
CA GLU A 28 -17.57 0.77 2.19
C GLU A 28 -16.70 -0.27 1.47
N VAL A 29 -16.49 -1.45 2.08
CA VAL A 29 -15.67 -2.49 1.43
C VAL A 29 -16.42 -3.16 0.28
N ILE A 30 -17.72 -3.39 0.40
CA ILE A 30 -18.55 -3.91 -0.68
C ILE A 30 -18.56 -2.94 -1.87
N ALA A 31 -18.75 -1.65 -1.62
CA ALA A 31 -18.70 -0.62 -2.66
C ALA A 31 -17.32 -0.58 -3.35
N SER A 32 -16.23 -0.65 -2.58
CA SER A 32 -14.87 -0.69 -3.11
C SER A 32 -14.60 -1.95 -3.93
N TYR A 33 -15.07 -3.11 -3.45
CA TYR A 33 -14.96 -4.39 -4.15
C TYR A 33 -15.69 -4.33 -5.50
N ASN A 34 -16.97 -3.96 -5.49
CA ASN A 34 -17.79 -3.91 -6.70
C ASN A 34 -17.21 -2.92 -7.73
N LYS A 35 -16.75 -1.76 -7.28
CA LYS A 35 -16.13 -0.77 -8.15
C LYS A 35 -14.87 -1.34 -8.82
N MET A 36 -14.02 -2.00 -8.05
CA MET A 36 -12.75 -2.53 -8.53
C MET A 36 -12.96 -3.76 -9.42
N PHE A 37 -13.85 -4.67 -9.01
CA PHE A 37 -14.17 -5.89 -9.74
C PHE A 37 -14.77 -5.61 -11.12
N ASN A 38 -15.58 -4.54 -11.25
CA ASN A 38 -16.21 -4.13 -12.51
C ASN A 38 -15.40 -3.08 -13.30
N SER A 39 -14.15 -2.81 -12.89
CA SER A 39 -13.28 -1.88 -13.61
C SER A 39 -12.25 -2.63 -14.45
N ASN A 40 -11.62 -1.89 -15.39
CA ASN A 40 -10.45 -2.38 -16.11
C ASN A 40 -9.23 -1.58 -15.64
N ILE A 41 -8.37 -2.21 -14.84
CA ILE A 41 -7.26 -1.55 -14.15
C ILE A 41 -5.96 -1.85 -14.87
N ASP A 42 -5.25 -0.81 -15.29
CA ASP A 42 -3.87 -0.92 -15.76
C ASP A 42 -2.92 -0.65 -14.60
N ILE A 43 -2.00 -1.60 -14.32
CA ILE A 43 -0.98 -1.46 -13.28
C ILE A 43 0.37 -1.19 -13.94
N PRO A 44 0.78 0.09 -14.04
CA PRO A 44 2.07 0.49 -14.61
C PRO A 44 3.20 0.30 -13.58
N PHE A 45 4.45 0.42 -14.05
CA PHE A 45 5.58 0.69 -13.16
C PHE A 45 5.49 2.13 -12.68
N TYR A 46 5.91 2.35 -11.44
CA TYR A 46 6.12 3.69 -10.92
C TYR A 46 7.62 3.91 -10.72
N ILE A 47 8.25 4.60 -11.67
CA ILE A 47 9.70 4.84 -11.68
C ILE A 47 9.95 6.34 -11.79
N ASN A 48 10.79 6.88 -10.92
CA ASN A 48 11.18 8.30 -10.93
C ASN A 48 9.99 9.28 -10.92
N GLY A 49 8.92 8.93 -10.17
CA GLY A 49 7.74 9.77 -10.06
C GLY A 49 6.78 9.70 -11.25
N LYS A 50 6.96 8.74 -12.18
CA LYS A 50 6.15 8.60 -13.40
C LYS A 50 5.60 7.18 -13.54
N ASN A 51 4.39 7.10 -14.08
CA ASN A 51 3.82 5.84 -14.54
C ASN A 51 4.45 5.47 -15.89
N ILE A 52 5.02 4.28 -15.99
CA ILE A 52 5.67 3.75 -17.19
C ILE A 52 5.03 2.40 -17.53
N THR A 53 4.77 2.17 -18.80
CA THR A 53 4.22 0.92 -19.31
C THR A 53 5.21 0.28 -20.28
N SER A 54 5.03 -1.01 -20.57
CA SER A 54 5.77 -1.73 -21.61
C SER A 54 4.81 -2.33 -22.63
N SER A 55 5.33 -2.83 -23.74
CA SER A 55 4.56 -3.60 -24.71
C SER A 55 4.14 -4.97 -24.16
N ASN A 56 4.91 -5.51 -23.21
CA ASN A 56 4.69 -6.82 -22.63
C ASN A 56 3.86 -6.72 -21.35
N HIS A 57 2.73 -7.41 -21.29
CA HIS A 57 1.81 -7.38 -20.14
C HIS A 57 1.13 -8.73 -19.93
N LYS A 58 0.56 -8.93 -18.75
CA LYS A 58 -0.30 -10.06 -18.43
C LYS A 58 -1.64 -9.58 -17.91
N LEU A 59 -2.67 -10.34 -18.21
CA LEU A 59 -4.02 -10.09 -17.69
C LEU A 59 -4.11 -10.51 -16.22
N ILE A 60 -4.97 -9.81 -15.49
CA ILE A 60 -5.27 -10.09 -14.09
C ILE A 60 -6.68 -10.66 -14.03
N SER A 61 -6.80 -11.87 -13.52
CA SER A 61 -8.09 -12.49 -13.16
C SER A 61 -8.08 -12.89 -11.69
N PRO A 62 -9.20 -12.74 -10.99
CA PRO A 62 -9.31 -13.21 -9.61
C PRO A 62 -9.14 -14.73 -9.55
N PRO A 63 -8.47 -15.30 -8.53
CA PRO A 63 -8.31 -16.76 -8.40
C PRO A 63 -9.64 -17.52 -8.26
N HIS A 64 -10.70 -16.87 -7.80
CA HIS A 64 -12.04 -17.43 -7.68
C HIS A 64 -12.92 -17.26 -8.94
N ASP A 65 -12.46 -16.47 -9.93
CA ASP A 65 -13.15 -16.28 -11.22
C ASP A 65 -12.15 -16.04 -12.36
N HIS A 66 -11.59 -17.11 -12.88
CA HIS A 66 -10.57 -17.06 -13.93
C HIS A 66 -11.06 -16.51 -15.28
N LYS A 67 -12.37 -16.45 -15.48
CA LYS A 67 -12.95 -15.90 -16.73
C LYS A 67 -13.12 -14.38 -16.66
N HIS A 68 -13.15 -13.83 -15.47
CA HIS A 68 -13.28 -12.41 -15.27
C HIS A 68 -11.91 -11.72 -15.32
N ILE A 69 -11.77 -10.71 -16.16
CA ILE A 69 -10.55 -9.91 -16.30
C ILE A 69 -10.79 -8.56 -15.62
N VAL A 70 -10.04 -8.28 -14.57
CA VAL A 70 -10.10 -7.00 -13.84
C VAL A 70 -9.06 -5.98 -14.32
N GLY A 71 -8.15 -6.40 -15.21
CA GLY A 71 -7.15 -5.49 -15.75
C GLY A 71 -5.90 -6.21 -16.23
N LYS A 72 -4.81 -5.47 -16.30
CA LYS A 72 -3.50 -5.98 -16.69
C LYS A 72 -2.37 -5.32 -15.90
N TYR A 73 -1.25 -6.02 -15.81
CA TYR A 73 0.01 -5.46 -15.30
C TYR A 73 1.11 -5.63 -16.35
N PHE A 74 2.04 -4.69 -16.35
CA PHE A 74 3.13 -4.67 -17.31
C PHE A 74 4.34 -5.44 -16.80
N LEU A 75 5.07 -6.10 -17.69
CA LEU A 75 6.28 -6.85 -17.35
C LEU A 75 7.51 -5.96 -17.59
N ALA A 76 8.39 -5.92 -16.59
CA ALA A 76 9.60 -5.12 -16.68
C ALA A 76 10.62 -5.75 -17.63
N GLU A 77 11.28 -4.88 -18.40
CA GLU A 77 12.45 -5.19 -19.19
C GLU A 77 13.71 -4.65 -18.46
N LYS A 78 14.88 -5.06 -18.93
CA LYS A 78 16.16 -4.63 -18.35
C LYS A 78 16.27 -3.09 -18.23
N THR A 79 15.80 -2.39 -19.24
CA THR A 79 15.80 -0.91 -19.28
C THR A 79 15.00 -0.28 -18.14
N HIS A 80 13.86 -0.87 -17.77
CA HIS A 80 13.04 -0.40 -16.65
C HIS A 80 13.74 -0.62 -15.30
N VAL A 81 14.42 -1.76 -15.16
CA VAL A 81 15.20 -2.07 -13.94
C VAL A 81 16.38 -1.11 -13.82
N ASP A 82 17.14 -0.89 -14.89
CA ASP A 82 18.28 0.04 -14.92
C ASP A 82 17.83 1.49 -14.59
N GLN A 83 16.69 1.93 -15.10
CA GLN A 83 16.10 3.23 -14.77
C GLN A 83 15.71 3.34 -13.30
N ALA A 84 15.12 2.29 -12.73
CA ALA A 84 14.74 2.27 -11.32
C ALA A 84 15.98 2.35 -10.42
N ILE A 85 17.02 1.55 -10.70
CA ILE A 85 18.30 1.57 -9.96
C ILE A 85 18.94 2.96 -10.04
N SER A 86 19.06 3.51 -11.25
CA SER A 86 19.64 4.86 -11.45
C SER A 86 18.86 5.93 -10.69
N GLY A 87 17.52 5.85 -10.70
CA GLY A 87 16.66 6.76 -9.95
C GLY A 87 16.85 6.67 -8.43
N CYS A 88 16.94 5.45 -7.90
CA CYS A 88 17.21 5.22 -6.49
C CYS A 88 18.59 5.77 -6.08
N LEU A 89 19.61 5.52 -6.88
CA LEU A 89 20.96 6.04 -6.61
C LEU A 89 21.01 7.57 -6.64
N SER A 90 20.32 8.21 -7.59
CA SER A 90 20.26 9.67 -7.65
C SER A 90 19.50 10.30 -6.48
N ALA A 91 18.51 9.59 -5.93
CA ALA A 91 17.73 10.07 -4.78
C ALA A 91 18.44 9.83 -3.42
N ARG A 92 19.43 8.92 -3.40
CA ARG A 92 20.06 8.39 -2.17
C ARG A 92 20.61 9.48 -1.26
N GLU A 93 21.39 10.40 -1.79
CA GLU A 93 22.05 11.44 -1.00
C GLU A 93 21.01 12.36 -0.33
N LYS A 94 20.04 12.83 -1.09
CA LYS A 94 18.95 13.68 -0.57
C LYS A 94 18.16 12.97 0.51
N TRP A 95 17.82 11.69 0.31
CA TRP A 95 17.10 10.88 1.28
C TRP A 95 17.92 10.62 2.55
N ALA A 96 19.18 10.30 2.40
CA ALA A 96 20.07 10.01 3.54
C ALA A 96 20.29 11.25 4.43
N ASN A 97 20.35 12.44 3.82
CA ASN A 97 20.54 13.71 4.52
C ASN A 97 19.22 14.30 5.09
N LEU A 98 18.07 13.70 4.76
CA LEU A 98 16.79 14.12 5.35
C LEU A 98 16.80 13.73 6.84
N PRO A 99 16.44 14.64 7.76
CA PRO A 99 16.31 14.33 9.19
C PRO A 99 15.45 13.10 9.43
N TRP A 100 15.85 12.26 10.37
CA TRP A 100 15.18 10.98 10.63
C TRP A 100 13.69 11.17 10.98
N GLU A 101 13.35 12.22 11.72
CA GLU A 101 11.98 12.55 12.09
C GLU A 101 11.11 12.89 10.88
N GLN A 102 11.68 13.52 9.84
CA GLN A 102 10.96 13.80 8.61
C GLN A 102 10.73 12.54 7.77
N ARG A 103 11.73 11.64 7.75
CA ARG A 103 11.56 10.33 7.11
C ARG A 103 10.50 9.51 7.83
N SER A 104 10.54 9.46 9.14
CA SER A 104 9.56 8.76 9.98
C SER A 104 8.14 9.29 9.80
N ALA A 105 7.98 10.61 9.67
CA ALA A 105 6.68 11.23 9.43
C ALA A 105 5.99 10.76 8.15
N ILE A 106 6.75 10.40 7.11
CA ILE A 106 6.21 9.85 5.86
C ILE A 106 5.55 8.49 6.12
N PHE A 107 6.18 7.61 6.90
CA PHE A 107 5.65 6.29 7.24
C PHE A 107 4.42 6.39 8.15
N LEU A 108 4.44 7.28 9.15
CA LEU A 108 3.27 7.53 9.98
C LEU A 108 2.11 8.08 9.17
N LYS A 109 2.38 8.99 8.21
CA LYS A 109 1.34 9.49 7.32
C LYS A 109 0.77 8.40 6.41
N ALA A 110 1.61 7.49 5.92
CA ALA A 110 1.14 6.33 5.16
C ALA A 110 0.23 5.44 6.02
N ALA A 111 0.61 5.17 7.29
CA ALA A 111 -0.22 4.41 8.21
C ALA A 111 -1.61 5.03 8.42
N GLU A 112 -1.70 6.37 8.62
CA GLU A 112 -2.97 7.09 8.74
C GLU A 112 -3.84 6.96 7.47
N LEU A 113 -3.23 7.09 6.29
CA LEU A 113 -3.94 6.99 5.02
C LEU A 113 -4.50 5.58 4.81
N ILE A 114 -3.75 4.54 5.17
CA ILE A 114 -4.18 3.14 5.08
C ILE A 114 -5.26 2.85 6.12
N ALA A 115 -5.09 3.28 7.36
CA ALA A 115 -6.07 3.09 8.43
C ALA A 115 -7.41 3.81 8.15
N GLY A 116 -7.38 4.89 7.40
CA GLY A 116 -8.51 5.74 7.05
C GLY A 116 -9.02 5.50 5.62
N PRO A 117 -8.79 6.48 4.72
CA PRO A 117 -9.48 6.53 3.41
C PRO A 117 -9.13 5.40 2.45
N TYR A 118 -8.01 4.72 2.62
CA TYR A 118 -7.58 3.65 1.73
C TYR A 118 -7.89 2.24 2.26
N ARG A 119 -8.41 2.08 3.48
CA ARG A 119 -8.61 0.76 4.10
C ARG A 119 -9.54 -0.14 3.31
N SER A 120 -10.73 0.34 2.97
CA SER A 120 -11.70 -0.43 2.17
C SER A 120 -11.15 -0.78 0.78
N LYS A 121 -10.36 0.12 0.18
CA LYS A 121 -9.75 -0.10 -1.13
C LYS A 121 -8.67 -1.19 -1.08
N ILE A 122 -7.81 -1.18 -0.08
CA ILE A 122 -6.73 -2.18 0.10
C ILE A 122 -7.34 -3.55 0.39
N ASN A 123 -8.34 -3.62 1.27
CA ASN A 123 -9.04 -4.86 1.55
C ASN A 123 -9.73 -5.42 0.31
N ALA A 124 -10.46 -4.59 -0.44
CA ALA A 124 -11.10 -5.01 -1.68
C ALA A 124 -10.09 -5.53 -2.72
N ALA A 125 -8.96 -4.85 -2.89
CA ALA A 125 -7.90 -5.30 -3.79
C ALA A 125 -7.34 -6.67 -3.37
N THR A 126 -7.13 -6.90 -2.08
CA THR A 126 -6.64 -8.17 -1.54
C THR A 126 -7.66 -9.30 -1.70
N MET A 127 -8.94 -9.01 -1.46
CA MET A 127 -10.03 -9.97 -1.70
C MET A 127 -10.09 -10.40 -3.16
N ILE A 128 -9.96 -9.46 -4.10
CA ILE A 128 -9.98 -9.73 -5.54
C ILE A 128 -8.72 -10.49 -5.97
N ALA A 129 -7.55 -9.98 -5.61
CA ALA A 129 -6.28 -10.48 -6.13
C ALA A 129 -5.84 -11.82 -5.50
N GLN A 130 -6.29 -12.12 -4.29
CA GLN A 130 -5.88 -13.31 -3.53
C GLN A 130 -7.04 -14.21 -3.12
N SER A 131 -8.27 -13.88 -3.49
CA SER A 131 -9.50 -14.59 -3.08
C SER A 131 -9.64 -14.74 -1.57
N LYS A 132 -9.14 -13.79 -0.81
CA LYS A 132 -9.27 -13.75 0.65
C LYS A 132 -10.66 -13.29 1.07
N THR A 133 -11.12 -13.79 2.19
CA THR A 133 -12.30 -13.21 2.86
C THR A 133 -11.98 -11.81 3.38
N ILE A 134 -13.01 -11.03 3.68
CA ILE A 134 -12.81 -9.69 4.24
C ILE A 134 -12.02 -9.74 5.56
N HIS A 135 -12.25 -10.75 6.39
CA HIS A 135 -11.57 -10.90 7.67
C HIS A 135 -10.06 -11.17 7.49
N GLN A 136 -9.71 -12.04 6.54
CA GLN A 136 -8.30 -12.28 6.19
C GLN A 136 -7.64 -11.03 5.59
N ALA A 137 -8.32 -10.33 4.66
CA ALA A 137 -7.81 -9.11 4.06
C ALA A 137 -7.61 -7.99 5.11
N GLU A 138 -8.54 -7.87 6.05
CA GLU A 138 -8.45 -6.90 7.14
C GLU A 138 -7.21 -7.10 8.01
N ILE A 139 -6.92 -8.34 8.38
CA ILE A 139 -5.76 -8.67 9.20
C ILE A 139 -4.48 -8.51 8.39
N ASP A 140 -4.36 -9.26 7.29
CA ASP A 140 -3.09 -9.41 6.55
C ASP A 140 -2.72 -8.18 5.72
N ALA A 141 -3.71 -7.50 5.12
CA ALA A 141 -3.43 -6.40 4.20
C ALA A 141 -3.55 -5.02 4.83
N SER A 142 -4.44 -4.82 5.81
CA SER A 142 -4.63 -3.52 6.44
C SER A 142 -3.95 -3.45 7.79
N CYS A 143 -4.35 -4.27 8.76
CA CYS A 143 -3.85 -4.16 10.14
C CYS A 143 -2.34 -4.38 10.21
N GLU A 144 -1.83 -5.47 9.65
CA GLU A 144 -0.39 -5.75 9.66
C GLU A 144 0.42 -4.65 8.98
N PHE A 145 -0.02 -4.17 7.81
CA PHE A 145 0.71 -3.12 7.11
C PHE A 145 0.74 -1.80 7.89
N ILE A 146 -0.37 -1.42 8.52
CA ILE A 146 -0.43 -0.25 9.40
C ILE A 146 0.51 -0.42 10.59
N ASP A 147 0.47 -1.60 11.21
CA ASP A 147 1.31 -1.92 12.35
C ASP A 147 2.79 -1.88 11.99
N PHE A 148 3.20 -2.50 10.90
CA PHE A 148 4.59 -2.41 10.43
C PHE A 148 5.06 -0.98 10.21
N LEU A 149 4.22 -0.11 9.64
CA LEU A 149 4.57 1.29 9.44
C LEU A 149 4.75 2.04 10.77
N ARG A 150 3.90 1.78 11.77
CA ARG A 150 3.97 2.41 13.09
C ARG A 150 5.13 1.86 13.93
N PHE A 151 5.22 0.54 14.05
CA PHE A 151 6.22 -0.11 14.90
C PHE A 151 7.64 0.09 14.37
N ASN A 152 7.87 0.05 13.05
CA ASN A 152 9.18 0.33 12.50
C ASN A 152 9.63 1.78 12.75
N VAL A 153 8.72 2.75 12.79
CA VAL A 153 9.05 4.12 13.19
C VAL A 153 9.47 4.18 14.65
N GLN A 154 8.81 3.45 15.55
CA GLN A 154 9.23 3.36 16.96
C GLN A 154 10.59 2.69 17.06
N PHE A 155 10.81 1.56 16.39
CA PHE A 155 12.09 0.84 16.46
C PHE A 155 13.28 1.64 15.94
N VAL A 156 13.08 2.50 14.93
CA VAL A 156 14.14 3.43 14.48
C VAL A 156 14.61 4.37 15.60
N THR A 157 13.77 4.66 16.58
CA THR A 157 14.17 5.52 17.71
C THR A 157 14.92 4.77 18.81
N ASP A 158 14.88 3.43 18.78
CA ASP A 158 15.57 2.58 19.74
C ASP A 158 16.99 2.19 19.28
N ILE A 159 17.34 2.46 17.98
CA ILE A 159 18.64 2.24 17.37
C ILE A 159 19.50 3.50 17.46
#